data_0b5b1b5067fd1adb9d7529e67783ff4f
#
_entry.id   0b5b1b5067fd1adb9d7529e67783ff4f
#
_cell.length_a   1.000
_cell.length_b   1.000
_cell.length_c   1.000
_cell.angle_alpha   90.00
_cell.angle_beta   90.00
_cell.angle_gamma   90.00
#
_symmetry.space_group_name_H-M   'P 1'
#
loop_
_entity.id
_entity.type
_entity.pdbx_description
1 polymer ?
#
loop_
_entity_poly.entity_id
_entity_poly.type
_entity_poly.pdbx_seq_one_letter_code
_entity_poly.pdbx_strand_id
1 'polypeptide(L)'
;SNVTNSWTKEANTAKIVLIFPATATSTTNNARAEIDNYQDELVMNQDNENVYLPKKAHLFISVDNTKQLEVTLRNVEYKKLGEGFMPTAIDLAIFTNPFTTTIKLAKKEPTIYTLNFNFSSPQGCATGLVGSIKLTSDNLDSFTSFEEAVESINVVAFQDKFQVIANVDVKSVHKAGKKLANLEGAELNTYF
;
A
#
# COMPACT_ATOMS: atom_id res chain seq x y z
N SER A 1 -33.03 5.27 25.90
CA SER A 1 -31.65 5.64 26.24
C SER A 1 -31.23 6.68 25.20
N ASN A 2 -31.13 7.93 25.64
CA ASN A 2 -30.71 9.03 24.78
C ASN A 2 -29.22 8.84 24.49
N VAL A 3 -28.89 8.30 23.32
CA VAL A 3 -27.55 8.48 22.74
C VAL A 3 -27.45 9.97 22.42
N THR A 4 -26.80 10.72 23.30
CA THR A 4 -26.52 12.11 23.05
C THR A 4 -25.53 12.16 21.88
N ASN A 5 -25.91 12.80 20.76
CA ASN A 5 -25.02 13.08 19.60
C ASN A 5 -23.92 14.09 19.97
N SER A 6 -23.34 13.98 21.16
CA SER A 6 -22.29 14.86 21.65
C SER A 6 -20.99 14.10 21.82
N TRP A 7 -19.91 14.70 21.38
CA TRP A 7 -18.54 14.21 21.56
C TRP A 7 -17.90 14.92 22.74
N THR A 8 -17.38 14.15 23.69
CA THR A 8 -16.52 14.68 24.76
C THR A 8 -15.07 14.55 24.33
N LYS A 9 -14.33 15.64 24.32
CA LYS A 9 -12.90 15.64 24.03
C LYS A 9 -12.12 15.54 25.33
N GLU A 10 -11.33 14.46 25.47
CA GLU A 10 -10.32 14.33 26.52
C GLU A 10 -8.95 14.65 25.95
N ALA A 11 -8.12 15.36 26.72
CA ALA A 11 -6.77 15.68 26.29
C ALA A 11 -5.90 14.42 26.38
N ASN A 12 -5.44 13.92 25.24
CA ASN A 12 -4.44 12.87 25.14
C ASN A 12 -3.52 13.21 23.97
N THR A 13 -2.23 13.31 24.21
CA THR A 13 -1.23 13.70 23.23
C THR A 13 -0.64 12.50 22.46
N ALA A 14 -0.90 11.27 22.92
CA ALA A 14 -0.26 10.07 22.37
C ALA A 14 -1.13 9.32 21.35
N LYS A 15 -2.45 9.52 21.40
CA LYS A 15 -3.38 8.78 20.55
C LYS A 15 -4.74 9.47 20.38
N ILE A 16 -5.43 9.13 19.30
CA ILE A 16 -6.84 9.46 19.07
C ILE A 16 -7.67 8.24 19.39
N VAL A 17 -8.68 8.40 20.25
CA VAL A 17 -9.63 7.34 20.62
C VAL A 17 -11.04 7.83 20.33
N LEU A 18 -11.78 7.06 19.56
CA LEU A 18 -13.19 7.27 19.29
C LEU A 18 -13.98 6.09 19.88
N ILE A 19 -15.02 6.38 20.66
CA ILE A 19 -15.91 5.38 21.24
C ILE A 19 -17.32 5.70 20.77
N PHE A 20 -17.98 4.75 20.12
CA PHE A 20 -19.25 4.97 19.45
C PHE A 20 -20.11 3.68 19.41
N PRO A 21 -21.40 3.78 19.10
CA PRO A 21 -22.25 2.62 18.85
C PRO A 21 -21.80 1.89 17.57
N ALA A 22 -21.64 0.56 17.61
CA ALA A 22 -21.24 -0.23 16.43
C ALA A 22 -22.31 -0.26 15.33
N THR A 23 -23.58 -0.05 15.69
CA THR A 23 -24.71 0.02 14.74
C THR A 23 -25.66 1.16 15.14
N ALA A 24 -26.50 1.61 14.21
CA ALA A 24 -27.52 2.63 14.46
C ALA A 24 -28.55 2.21 15.53
N THR A 25 -28.69 0.93 15.79
CA THR A 25 -29.62 0.37 16.78
C THR A 25 -28.95 0.04 18.13
N SER A 26 -27.63 0.18 18.22
CA SER A 26 -26.91 -0.06 19.49
C SER A 26 -27.31 0.99 20.53
N THR A 27 -27.64 0.54 21.72
CA THR A 27 -27.99 1.39 22.87
C THR A 27 -26.79 1.78 23.73
N THR A 28 -25.62 1.23 23.43
CA THR A 28 -24.36 1.45 24.14
C THR A 28 -23.25 1.74 23.15
N ASN A 29 -22.23 2.46 23.59
CA ASN A 29 -20.99 2.67 22.85
C ASN A 29 -20.10 1.43 22.98
N ASN A 30 -20.30 0.45 22.12
CA ASN A 30 -19.61 -0.84 22.15
C ASN A 30 -18.53 -0.98 21.08
N ALA A 31 -18.31 0.05 20.25
CA ALA A 31 -17.22 0.13 19.30
C ALA A 31 -16.15 1.12 19.77
N ARG A 32 -14.90 0.79 19.51
CA ARG A 32 -13.72 1.61 19.80
C ARG A 32 -12.80 1.62 18.60
N ALA A 33 -12.46 2.81 18.10
CA ALA A 33 -11.37 3.03 17.16
C ALA A 33 -10.25 3.79 17.87
N GLU A 34 -9.03 3.38 17.62
CA GLU A 34 -7.82 3.98 18.18
C GLU A 34 -6.76 4.16 17.09
N ILE A 35 -6.17 5.35 17.03
CA ILE A 35 -5.04 5.66 16.16
C ILE A 35 -3.91 6.11 17.09
N ASP A 36 -2.77 5.45 16.99
CA ASP A 36 -1.56 5.78 17.72
C ASP A 36 -0.31 5.60 16.85
N ASN A 37 0.84 5.87 17.42
CA ASN A 37 2.16 5.69 16.78
C ASN A 37 2.25 6.32 15.36
N TYR A 38 1.51 7.40 15.13
CA TYR A 38 1.56 8.11 13.86
C TYR A 38 2.85 8.93 13.75
N GLN A 39 3.56 8.72 12.65
CA GLN A 39 4.74 9.49 12.27
C GLN A 39 4.69 9.78 10.78
N ASP A 40 5.02 10.98 10.39
CA ASP A 40 5.16 11.39 9.00
C ASP A 40 6.52 12.04 8.75
N GLU A 41 6.80 12.28 7.50
CA GLU A 41 7.93 13.06 7.01
C GLU A 41 7.40 14.22 6.19
N LEU A 42 7.83 15.43 6.56
CA LEU A 42 7.53 16.61 5.77
C LEU A 42 8.48 16.69 4.58
N VAL A 43 7.93 16.68 3.40
CA VAL A 43 8.67 16.83 2.15
C VAL A 43 8.08 17.99 1.34
N MET A 44 8.88 18.57 0.47
CA MET A 44 8.44 19.64 -0.43
C MET A 44 8.25 19.05 -1.83
N ASN A 45 7.06 19.23 -2.41
CA ASN A 45 6.78 18.86 -3.79
C ASN A 45 7.40 19.89 -4.76
N GLN A 46 7.21 19.71 -6.07
CA GLN A 46 7.76 20.62 -7.09
C GLN A 46 7.10 22.01 -7.10
N ASP A 47 5.86 22.09 -6.63
CA ASP A 47 5.12 23.35 -6.51
C ASP A 47 5.47 24.13 -5.25
N ASN A 48 6.52 23.71 -4.52
CA ASN A 48 6.94 24.22 -3.21
C ASN A 48 5.87 24.10 -2.12
N GLU A 49 4.95 23.13 -2.25
CA GLU A 49 3.98 22.83 -1.22
C GLU A 49 4.50 21.76 -0.25
N ASN A 50 4.15 21.94 1.01
CA ASN A 50 4.46 20.97 2.05
C ASN A 50 3.53 19.76 1.95
N VAL A 51 4.10 18.57 1.75
CA VAL A 51 3.39 17.29 1.74
C VAL A 51 3.86 16.43 2.89
N TYR A 52 2.91 15.89 3.66
CA TYR A 52 3.20 14.98 4.76
C TYR A 52 3.07 13.54 4.28
N LEU A 53 4.17 12.80 4.27
CA LEU A 53 4.22 11.41 3.85
C LEU A 53 4.22 10.50 5.08
N PRO A 54 3.21 9.61 5.26
CA PRO A 54 3.12 8.74 6.44
C PRO A 54 4.25 7.73 6.46
N LYS A 55 4.97 7.63 7.58
CA LYS A 55 6.06 6.66 7.81
C LYS A 55 5.65 5.53 8.73
N LYS A 56 4.86 5.82 9.74
CA LYS A 56 4.32 4.86 10.69
C LYS A 56 2.90 5.23 11.09
N ALA A 57 2.09 4.23 11.33
CA ALA A 57 0.76 4.40 11.90
C ALA A 57 0.28 3.07 12.48
N HIS A 58 -0.50 3.14 13.54
CA HIS A 58 -1.26 2.01 14.05
C HIS A 58 -2.71 2.43 14.21
N LEU A 59 -3.60 1.68 13.57
CA LEU A 59 -5.06 1.82 13.68
C LEU A 59 -5.61 0.51 14.26
N PHE A 60 -6.45 0.61 15.27
CA PHE A 60 -7.12 -0.51 15.89
C PHE A 60 -8.62 -0.23 15.98
N ILE A 61 -9.46 -1.20 15.61
CA ILE A 61 -10.92 -1.14 15.78
C ILE A 61 -11.40 -2.42 16.47
N SER A 62 -12.17 -2.26 17.53
CA SER A 62 -12.85 -3.36 18.21
C SER A 62 -14.35 -3.08 18.36
N VAL A 63 -15.13 -4.15 18.40
CA VAL A 63 -16.56 -4.15 18.74
C VAL A 63 -16.78 -5.21 19.81
N ASP A 64 -17.45 -4.85 20.90
CA ASP A 64 -17.66 -5.72 22.07
C ASP A 64 -16.35 -6.35 22.57
N ASN A 65 -15.27 -5.56 22.63
CA ASN A 65 -13.90 -5.97 22.95
C ASN A 65 -13.28 -7.00 22.00
N THR A 66 -13.94 -7.33 20.89
CA THR A 66 -13.39 -8.22 19.87
C THR A 66 -12.73 -7.39 18.77
N LYS A 67 -11.47 -7.68 18.49
CA LYS A 67 -10.72 -7.02 17.41
C LYS A 67 -11.38 -7.32 16.05
N GLN A 68 -11.73 -6.26 15.30
CA GLN A 68 -12.31 -6.36 13.97
C GLN A 68 -11.31 -5.93 12.89
N LEU A 69 -10.54 -4.87 13.17
CA LEU A 69 -9.54 -4.34 12.26
C LEU A 69 -8.29 -3.93 13.06
N GLU A 70 -7.14 -4.22 12.51
CA GLU A 70 -5.88 -3.64 12.95
C GLU A 70 -5.01 -3.36 11.72
N VAL A 71 -4.53 -2.15 11.59
CA VAL A 71 -3.58 -1.74 10.55
C VAL A 71 -2.31 -1.27 11.23
N THR A 72 -1.21 -1.92 10.91
CA THR A 72 0.10 -1.57 11.45
C THR A 72 1.04 -1.24 10.30
N LEU A 73 1.27 0.04 10.07
CA LEU A 73 2.31 0.57 9.20
C LEU A 73 3.58 0.76 10.03
N ARG A 74 4.53 -0.18 9.90
CA ARG A 74 5.77 -0.18 10.72
C ARG A 74 6.83 0.71 10.14
N ASN A 75 6.93 0.75 8.81
CA ASN A 75 7.90 1.58 8.10
C ASN A 75 7.44 1.85 6.67
N VAL A 76 7.63 3.10 6.22
CA VAL A 76 7.67 3.46 4.80
C VAL A 76 8.86 4.39 4.58
N GLU A 77 9.62 4.11 3.52
CA GLU A 77 10.66 5.00 3.02
C GLU A 77 10.28 5.47 1.63
N TYR A 78 10.58 6.73 1.33
CA TYR A 78 10.24 7.33 0.06
C TYR A 78 11.48 7.84 -0.65
N LYS A 79 11.44 7.82 -1.98
CA LYS A 79 12.34 8.58 -2.85
C LYS A 79 11.53 9.40 -3.82
N LYS A 80 12.06 10.55 -4.19
CA LYS A 80 11.48 11.38 -5.24
C LYS A 80 11.52 10.64 -6.58
N LEU A 81 10.45 10.75 -7.36
CA LEU A 81 10.33 10.21 -8.72
C LEU A 81 9.47 11.19 -9.53
N GLY A 82 10.08 11.91 -10.45
CA GLY A 82 9.40 12.97 -11.18
C GLY A 82 8.79 14.02 -10.26
N GLU A 83 7.50 14.29 -10.41
CA GLU A 83 6.74 15.25 -9.58
C GLU A 83 6.24 14.64 -8.26
N GLY A 84 6.37 13.33 -8.09
CA GLY A 84 5.84 12.61 -6.93
C GLY A 84 6.91 11.93 -6.07
N PHE A 85 6.42 11.06 -5.19
CA PHE A 85 7.25 10.24 -4.33
C PHE A 85 6.89 8.77 -4.51
N MET A 86 7.90 7.93 -4.69
CA MET A 86 7.75 6.48 -4.78
C MET A 86 8.16 5.84 -3.45
N PRO A 87 7.34 4.96 -2.86
CA PRO A 87 7.79 4.19 -1.72
C PRO A 87 8.89 3.21 -2.15
N THR A 88 10.01 3.22 -1.44
CA THR A 88 11.17 2.34 -1.65
C THR A 88 11.29 1.25 -0.58
N ALA A 89 10.60 1.43 0.54
CA ALA A 89 10.36 0.39 1.53
C ALA A 89 8.94 0.51 2.07
N ILE A 90 8.31 -0.61 2.35
CA ILE A 90 7.00 -0.72 3.02
C ILE A 90 7.05 -1.93 3.95
N ASP A 91 6.60 -1.78 5.19
CA ASP A 91 6.24 -2.88 6.09
C ASP A 91 4.85 -2.59 6.66
N LEU A 92 3.84 -3.24 6.08
CA LEU A 92 2.44 -3.07 6.42
C LEU A 92 1.82 -4.42 6.79
N ALA A 93 1.10 -4.46 7.90
CA ALA A 93 0.24 -5.57 8.29
C ALA A 93 -1.19 -5.07 8.49
N ILE A 94 -2.15 -5.82 7.98
CA ILE A 94 -3.58 -5.55 8.10
C ILE A 94 -4.25 -6.81 8.62
N PHE A 95 -4.90 -6.73 9.76
CA PHE A 95 -5.81 -7.74 10.25
C PHE A 95 -7.24 -7.25 10.01
N THR A 96 -8.05 -8.05 9.34
CA THR A 96 -9.50 -7.84 9.18
C THR A 96 -10.16 -9.15 9.56
N ASN A 97 -10.76 -9.19 10.74
CA ASN A 97 -11.26 -10.40 11.38
C ASN A 97 -12.00 -11.31 10.38
N PRO A 98 -11.58 -12.56 10.19
CA PRO A 98 -10.45 -13.25 10.84
C PRO A 98 -9.16 -13.31 9.99
N PHE A 99 -9.03 -12.51 8.95
CA PHE A 99 -7.97 -12.58 7.93
C PHE A 99 -6.79 -11.67 8.26
N THR A 100 -5.61 -12.06 7.79
CA THR A 100 -4.39 -11.25 7.89
C THR A 100 -3.78 -11.03 6.51
N THR A 101 -3.44 -9.77 6.21
CA THR A 101 -2.71 -9.38 5.01
C THR A 101 -1.38 -8.74 5.43
N THR A 102 -0.29 -9.12 4.77
CA THR A 102 0.99 -8.45 4.93
C THR A 102 1.54 -8.00 3.59
N ILE A 103 2.11 -6.80 3.55
CA ILE A 103 2.76 -6.22 2.38
C ILE A 103 4.14 -5.75 2.79
N LYS A 104 5.17 -6.26 2.10
CA LYS A 104 6.54 -5.84 2.31
C LYS A 104 7.18 -5.49 0.99
N LEU A 105 7.72 -4.28 0.90
CA LEU A 105 8.61 -3.83 -0.15
C LEU A 105 9.95 -3.52 0.50
N ALA A 106 11.03 -4.02 -0.05
CA ALA A 106 12.37 -3.75 0.47
C ALA A 106 13.39 -3.68 -0.66
N LYS A 107 14.32 -2.75 -0.54
CA LYS A 107 15.48 -2.66 -1.41
C LYS A 107 16.45 -3.81 -1.05
N LYS A 108 16.77 -4.66 -2.02
CA LYS A 108 17.72 -5.77 -1.89
C LYS A 108 19.10 -5.39 -2.39
N GLU A 109 19.16 -4.69 -3.52
CA GLU A 109 20.37 -4.21 -4.20
C GLU A 109 20.13 -2.78 -4.71
N PRO A 110 21.13 -2.04 -5.16
CA PRO A 110 20.94 -0.66 -5.61
C PRO A 110 19.75 -0.44 -6.55
N THR A 111 19.53 -1.38 -7.48
CA THR A 111 18.45 -1.30 -8.47
C THR A 111 17.39 -2.39 -8.31
N ILE A 112 17.47 -3.27 -7.29
CA ILE A 112 16.55 -4.39 -7.13
C ILE A 112 15.76 -4.24 -5.84
N TYR A 113 14.44 -4.29 -5.98
CA TYR A 113 13.47 -4.30 -4.88
C TYR A 113 12.74 -5.63 -4.84
N THR A 114 12.46 -6.12 -3.64
CA THR A 114 11.62 -7.31 -3.42
C THR A 114 10.27 -6.91 -2.91
N LEU A 115 9.21 -7.50 -3.47
CA LEU A 115 7.83 -7.33 -3.04
C LEU A 115 7.32 -8.67 -2.50
N ASN A 116 6.73 -8.64 -1.31
CA ASN A 116 6.00 -9.76 -0.73
C ASN A 116 4.61 -9.28 -0.35
N PHE A 117 3.61 -9.97 -0.85
CA PHE A 117 2.22 -9.86 -0.43
C PHE A 117 1.77 -11.23 0.07
N ASN A 118 1.15 -11.28 1.23
CA ASN A 118 0.57 -12.51 1.76
C ASN A 118 -0.79 -12.22 2.37
N PHE A 119 -1.77 -13.02 1.99
CA PHE A 119 -3.10 -13.06 2.59
C PHE A 119 -3.32 -14.43 3.20
N SER A 120 -3.71 -14.48 4.46
CA SER A 120 -3.90 -15.74 5.19
C SER A 120 -5.20 -15.74 5.98
N SER A 121 -5.81 -16.94 6.06
CA SER A 121 -6.94 -17.23 6.91
C SER A 121 -6.52 -18.04 8.14
N PRO A 122 -7.34 -18.11 9.20
CA PRO A 122 -7.07 -18.96 10.37
C PRO A 122 -6.96 -20.45 10.02
N GLN A 123 -7.57 -20.89 8.91
CA GLN A 123 -7.55 -22.28 8.43
C GLN A 123 -6.25 -22.60 7.65
N GLY A 124 -5.35 -21.66 7.53
CA GLY A 124 -4.06 -21.86 6.88
C GLY A 124 -4.07 -21.70 5.36
N CYS A 125 -5.22 -21.39 4.71
CA CYS A 125 -5.21 -21.02 3.31
C CYS A 125 -4.38 -19.74 3.13
N ALA A 126 -3.33 -19.83 2.34
CA ALA A 126 -2.47 -18.70 2.01
C ALA A 126 -2.55 -18.42 0.52
N THR A 127 -2.82 -17.16 0.20
CA THR A 127 -2.67 -16.63 -1.14
C THR A 127 -1.59 -15.56 -1.06
N GLY A 128 -0.64 -15.58 -1.96
CA GLY A 128 0.45 -14.64 -1.89
C GLY A 128 1.07 -14.34 -3.23
N LEU A 129 1.92 -13.33 -3.20
CA LEU A 129 2.72 -12.88 -4.31
C LEU A 129 4.11 -12.54 -3.79
N VAL A 130 5.12 -13.13 -4.41
CA VAL A 130 6.51 -12.78 -4.19
C VAL A 130 7.08 -12.32 -5.52
N GLY A 131 7.74 -11.18 -5.50
CA GLY A 131 8.31 -10.65 -6.74
C GLY A 131 9.55 -9.81 -6.51
N SER A 132 10.16 -9.45 -7.64
CA SER A 132 11.22 -8.45 -7.69
C SER A 132 10.94 -7.43 -8.77
N ILE A 133 11.28 -6.18 -8.47
CA ILE A 133 11.24 -5.06 -9.40
C ILE A 133 12.68 -4.65 -9.64
N LYS A 134 13.11 -4.68 -10.89
CA LYS A 134 14.42 -4.16 -11.28
C LYS A 134 14.27 -2.79 -11.89
N LEU A 135 15.00 -1.83 -11.38
CA LEU A 135 15.07 -0.47 -11.89
C LEU A 135 16.19 -0.33 -12.91
N THR A 136 16.02 0.59 -13.82
CA THR A 136 17.03 0.96 -14.81
C THR A 136 18.26 1.61 -14.17
N SER A 137 18.04 2.39 -13.11
CA SER A 137 19.06 3.11 -12.36
C SER A 137 18.65 3.24 -10.89
N ASP A 138 19.61 3.40 -10.00
CA ASP A 138 19.37 3.75 -8.59
C ASP A 138 19.05 5.24 -8.39
N ASN A 139 19.38 6.07 -9.37
CA ASN A 139 19.04 7.50 -9.37
C ASN A 139 17.64 7.71 -9.94
N LEU A 140 16.63 7.72 -9.06
CA LEU A 140 15.23 7.89 -9.42
C LEU A 140 14.88 9.33 -9.83
N ASP A 141 15.66 10.32 -9.41
CA ASP A 141 15.42 11.73 -9.74
C ASP A 141 15.57 12.03 -11.25
N SER A 142 16.21 11.13 -11.99
CA SER A 142 16.39 11.26 -13.45
C SER A 142 15.19 10.78 -14.26
N PHE A 143 14.17 10.18 -13.64
CA PHE A 143 12.99 9.67 -14.31
C PHE A 143 11.77 10.53 -14.04
N THR A 144 10.87 10.62 -15.01
CA THR A 144 9.62 11.37 -14.91
C THR A 144 8.44 10.47 -14.50
N SER A 145 8.54 9.16 -14.72
CA SER A 145 7.48 8.21 -14.41
C SER A 145 8.03 6.86 -13.92
N PHE A 146 7.15 6.08 -13.29
CA PHE A 146 7.47 4.73 -12.84
C PHE A 146 7.83 3.79 -13.99
N GLU A 147 7.13 3.90 -15.12
CA GLU A 147 7.34 3.07 -16.31
C GLU A 147 8.72 3.31 -16.94
N GLU A 148 9.25 4.52 -16.82
CA GLU A 148 10.61 4.83 -17.28
C GLU A 148 11.68 4.30 -16.34
N ALA A 149 11.39 4.33 -15.05
CA ALA A 149 12.30 3.86 -14.00
C ALA A 149 12.41 2.33 -13.96
N VAL A 150 11.36 1.59 -14.28
CA VAL A 150 11.31 0.12 -14.17
C VAL A 150 11.83 -0.54 -15.44
N GLU A 151 12.80 -1.44 -15.28
CA GLU A 151 13.33 -2.30 -16.35
C GLU A 151 12.48 -3.57 -16.50
N SER A 152 12.30 -4.30 -15.40
CA SER A 152 11.54 -5.56 -15.40
C SER A 152 10.87 -5.85 -14.05
N ILE A 153 9.82 -6.65 -14.11
CA ILE A 153 9.10 -7.17 -12.95
C ILE A 153 9.01 -8.68 -13.07
N ASN A 154 9.48 -9.40 -12.05
CA ASN A 154 9.32 -10.84 -11.91
C ASN A 154 8.38 -11.10 -10.76
N VAL A 155 7.37 -11.95 -10.98
CA VAL A 155 6.33 -12.25 -9.98
C VAL A 155 6.05 -13.74 -9.97
N VAL A 156 5.93 -14.29 -8.77
CA VAL A 156 5.34 -15.60 -8.50
C VAL A 156 4.11 -15.36 -7.63
N ALA A 157 2.94 -15.62 -8.18
CA ALA A 157 1.69 -15.65 -7.42
C ALA A 157 1.37 -17.10 -7.06
N PHE A 158 0.87 -17.33 -5.85
CA PHE A 158 0.53 -18.66 -5.37
C PHE A 158 -0.78 -18.67 -4.58
N GLN A 159 -1.49 -19.75 -4.70
CA GLN A 159 -2.65 -20.08 -3.89
C GLN A 159 -2.65 -21.58 -3.65
N ASP A 160 -2.45 -21.99 -2.39
CA ASP A 160 -2.26 -23.39 -1.99
C ASP A 160 -1.19 -24.10 -2.85
N LYS A 161 -1.59 -25.02 -3.72
CA LYS A 161 -0.70 -25.78 -4.62
C LYS A 161 -0.56 -25.20 -6.02
N PHE A 162 -1.33 -24.15 -6.34
CA PHE A 162 -1.29 -23.50 -7.63
C PHE A 162 -0.29 -22.35 -7.64
N GLN A 163 0.50 -22.26 -8.69
CA GLN A 163 1.47 -21.19 -8.88
C GLN A 163 1.42 -20.64 -10.29
N VAL A 164 1.53 -19.31 -10.41
CA VAL A 164 1.70 -18.59 -11.68
C VAL A 164 2.98 -17.80 -11.61
N ILE A 165 3.83 -17.97 -12.61
CA ILE A 165 5.08 -17.22 -12.73
C ILE A 165 4.93 -16.27 -13.91
N ALA A 166 5.21 -14.99 -13.70
CA ALA A 166 5.22 -13.97 -14.72
C ALA A 166 6.56 -13.21 -14.70
N ASN A 167 7.07 -12.93 -15.88
CA ASN A 167 8.23 -12.09 -16.10
C ASN A 167 7.84 -11.04 -17.15
N VAL A 168 7.89 -9.77 -16.78
CA VAL A 168 7.47 -8.65 -17.62
C VAL A 168 8.66 -7.73 -17.86
N ASP A 169 9.07 -7.62 -19.13
CA ASP A 169 9.98 -6.56 -19.58
C ASP A 169 9.17 -5.27 -19.79
N VAL A 170 9.19 -4.42 -18.76
CA VAL A 170 8.37 -3.20 -18.71
C VAL A 170 8.80 -2.23 -19.82
N LYS A 171 10.09 -2.13 -20.15
CA LYS A 171 10.59 -1.27 -21.22
C LYS A 171 10.07 -1.69 -22.59
N SER A 172 10.08 -2.99 -22.86
CA SER A 172 9.56 -3.51 -24.12
C SER A 172 8.05 -3.29 -24.25
N VAL A 173 7.30 -3.52 -23.17
CA VAL A 173 5.85 -3.26 -23.13
C VAL A 173 5.56 -1.76 -23.32
N HIS A 174 6.25 -0.89 -22.61
CA HIS A 174 6.08 0.56 -22.74
C HIS A 174 6.41 1.06 -24.15
N LYS A 175 7.53 0.57 -24.73
CA LYS A 175 7.91 0.90 -26.12
C LYS A 175 6.87 0.43 -27.14
N ALA A 176 6.35 -0.78 -26.95
CA ALA A 176 5.28 -1.31 -27.81
C ALA A 176 4.00 -0.49 -27.67
N GLY A 177 3.60 -0.13 -26.43
CA GLY A 177 2.44 0.72 -26.18
C GLY A 177 2.56 2.11 -26.83
N LYS A 178 3.71 2.78 -26.71
CA LYS A 178 3.97 4.05 -27.38
C LYS A 178 3.90 3.91 -28.91
N LYS A 179 4.43 2.81 -29.46
CA LYS A 179 4.35 2.55 -30.91
C LYS A 179 2.90 2.38 -31.36
N LEU A 180 2.11 1.59 -30.64
CA LEU A 180 0.69 1.38 -30.92
C LEU A 180 -0.13 2.68 -30.81
N ALA A 181 0.14 3.50 -29.80
CA ALA A 181 -0.56 4.77 -29.61
C ALA A 181 -0.30 5.81 -30.73
N ASN A 182 0.82 5.65 -31.46
CA ASN A 182 1.19 6.53 -32.57
C ASN A 182 0.75 5.98 -33.95
N LEU A 183 0.10 4.80 -33.99
CA LEU A 183 -0.42 4.25 -35.25
C LEU A 183 -1.79 4.81 -35.54
N GLU A 184 -2.02 5.19 -36.79
CA GLU A 184 -3.34 5.57 -37.30
C GLU A 184 -4.09 4.34 -37.81
N GLY A 185 -5.43 4.38 -37.76
CA GLY A 185 -6.40 3.29 -37.90
C GLY A 185 -6.08 2.13 -38.85
N ALA A 186 -5.53 2.38 -40.06
CA ALA A 186 -5.19 1.31 -41.02
C ALA A 186 -3.94 0.51 -40.61
N GLU A 187 -3.02 1.09 -39.84
CA GLU A 187 -1.78 0.44 -39.43
C GLU A 187 -2.01 -0.46 -38.18
N LEU A 188 -3.02 -0.17 -37.37
CA LEU A 188 -3.39 -1.02 -36.19
C LEU A 188 -3.81 -2.42 -36.63
N ASN A 189 -4.50 -2.55 -37.79
CA ASN A 189 -4.97 -3.86 -38.31
C ASN A 189 -3.84 -4.82 -38.74
N THR A 190 -2.59 -4.34 -38.83
CA THR A 190 -1.44 -5.20 -39.16
C THR A 190 -0.77 -5.83 -37.93
N TYR A 191 -1.18 -5.45 -36.70
CA TYR A 191 -0.61 -5.96 -35.45
C TYR A 191 -1.52 -6.96 -34.71
N PHE A 192 -2.78 -7.11 -35.15
CA PHE A 192 -3.76 -8.08 -34.66
C PHE A 192 -4.22 -8.98 -35.81
#